data_981875157734883f1ab986600a798f11
#
_entry.id   981875157734883f1ab986600a798f11
#
_cell.length_a   1.000
_cell.length_b   1.000
_cell.length_c   1.000
_cell.angle_alpha   90.00
_cell.angle_beta   90.00
_cell.angle_gamma   90.00
#
_symmetry.space_group_name_H-M   'P 1'
#
loop_
_entity.id
_entity.type
_entity.pdbx_description
1 polymer ?
#
loop_
_entity_poly.entity_id
_entity_poly.type
_entity_poly.pdbx_seq_one_letter_code
_entity_poly.pdbx_strand_id
1 'polypeptide(L)'
;MTDTSRRRGGRAVAVAVLAAVTAVVLGVLWLAQGRQQAVPPADFGAVPPAAVSDTGRPSGAAPPPSVAEGAAVRQAPPERVLVPAVGLDAQVEGVGVTQRGDMTVPDDPAVAGWYRYGPEPGSAEGSAVLVGHLDSDTGDLGEFAALRDVRPGDTVEVRRAGAEPVVHRVTARATVPKDELPPSAFRRSGPPVLTLITCAPPFEPERGGYTANLVVTAEPVDARQGP
;
A
#
# COMPACT_ATOMS: atom_id res chain seq x y z
N MET A 1 16.08 51.56 61.13
CA MET A 1 14.94 50.93 60.50
C MET A 1 15.11 51.05 58.98
N THR A 2 15.65 50.04 58.31
CA THR A 2 15.60 49.87 56.81
C THR A 2 16.54 48.73 56.46
N ASP A 3 16.07 47.51 56.20
CA ASP A 3 16.74 46.58 55.28
C ASP A 3 16.01 45.23 55.12
N THR A 4 14.68 45.21 55.15
CA THR A 4 13.93 43.96 54.97
C THR A 4 13.21 43.85 53.62
N SER A 5 13.16 44.94 52.82
CA SER A 5 12.40 44.93 51.53
C SER A 5 13.21 44.39 50.32
N ARG A 6 14.56 44.46 50.40
CA ARG A 6 15.46 44.08 49.27
C ARG A 6 15.65 42.56 49.12
N ARG A 7 15.47 41.77 50.21
CA ARG A 7 15.63 40.32 50.18
C ARG A 7 14.42 39.56 49.65
N ARG A 8 13.22 40.17 49.67
CA ARG A 8 11.98 39.52 49.16
C ARG A 8 11.88 39.57 47.66
N GLY A 9 12.38 40.64 47.00
CA GLY A 9 12.38 40.73 45.53
C GLY A 9 13.27 39.72 44.82
N GLY A 10 14.50 39.46 45.38
CA GLY A 10 15.41 38.49 44.77
C GLY A 10 14.96 37.03 44.81
N ARG A 11 14.18 36.64 45.85
CA ARG A 11 13.64 35.28 45.94
C ARG A 11 12.47 35.06 44.97
N ALA A 12 11.63 36.06 44.76
CA ALA A 12 10.50 36.00 43.82
C ALA A 12 10.98 35.90 42.37
N VAL A 13 12.04 36.65 42.00
CA VAL A 13 12.63 36.62 40.68
C VAL A 13 13.32 35.26 40.44
N ALA A 14 14.07 34.71 41.42
CA ALA A 14 14.71 33.41 41.29
C ALA A 14 13.72 32.26 41.11
N VAL A 15 12.58 32.27 41.80
CA VAL A 15 11.52 31.25 41.67
C VAL A 15 10.84 31.38 40.30
N ALA A 16 10.58 32.60 39.80
CA ALA A 16 9.99 32.82 38.48
C ALA A 16 10.90 32.35 37.35
N VAL A 17 12.22 32.60 37.44
CA VAL A 17 13.20 32.11 36.46
C VAL A 17 13.31 30.58 36.48
N LEU A 18 13.29 29.96 37.66
CA LEU A 18 13.37 28.51 37.79
C LEU A 18 12.11 27.85 37.18
N ALA A 19 10.90 28.42 37.40
CA ALA A 19 9.66 27.93 36.83
C ALA A 19 9.62 28.07 35.30
N ALA A 20 10.16 29.15 34.76
CA ALA A 20 10.25 29.34 33.30
C ALA A 20 11.23 28.33 32.64
N VAL A 21 12.38 28.10 33.27
CA VAL A 21 13.36 27.12 32.76
C VAL A 21 12.82 25.69 32.81
N THR A 22 12.12 25.31 33.88
CA THR A 22 11.48 23.99 33.96
C THR A 22 10.38 23.79 32.94
N ALA A 23 9.56 24.82 32.65
CA ALA A 23 8.53 24.77 31.63
C ALA A 23 9.12 24.60 30.20
N VAL A 24 10.21 25.31 29.91
CA VAL A 24 10.93 25.18 28.62
C VAL A 24 11.57 23.80 28.48
N VAL A 25 12.21 23.28 29.53
CA VAL A 25 12.82 21.93 29.52
C VAL A 25 11.76 20.85 29.36
N LEU A 26 10.63 20.94 30.06
CA LEU A 26 9.51 20.01 29.91
C LEU A 26 8.89 20.11 28.51
N GLY A 27 8.77 21.30 27.94
CA GLY A 27 8.27 21.52 26.57
C GLY A 27 9.22 20.90 25.53
N VAL A 28 10.52 21.05 25.68
CA VAL A 28 11.52 20.46 24.78
C VAL A 28 11.55 18.93 24.91
N LEU A 29 11.42 18.39 26.13
CA LEU A 29 11.31 16.95 26.36
C LEU A 29 10.03 16.37 25.77
N TRP A 30 8.92 17.10 25.85
CA TRP A 30 7.64 16.70 25.23
C TRP A 30 7.73 16.68 23.69
N LEU A 31 8.37 17.70 23.11
CA LEU A 31 8.64 17.77 21.66
C LEU A 31 9.64 16.69 21.20
N ALA A 32 10.59 16.31 22.05
CA ALA A 32 11.54 15.23 21.75
C ALA A 32 10.89 13.83 21.83
N GLN A 33 9.93 13.62 22.74
CA GLN A 33 9.19 12.37 22.86
C GLN A 33 8.16 12.19 21.75
N GLY A 34 7.64 13.27 21.14
CA GLY A 34 6.71 13.21 20.00
C GLY A 34 7.33 12.73 18.68
N ARG A 35 8.65 12.55 18.62
CA ARG A 35 9.38 12.01 17.47
C ARG A 35 9.82 10.56 17.64
N GLN A 36 9.05 9.77 18.35
CA GLN A 36 9.18 8.32 18.15
C GLN A 36 8.67 8.04 16.73
N GLN A 37 9.61 7.94 15.79
CA GLN A 37 9.35 7.36 14.48
C GLN A 37 8.74 6.00 14.77
N ALA A 38 7.44 5.86 14.52
CA ALA A 38 6.79 4.57 14.58
C ALA A 38 7.57 3.64 13.65
N VAL A 39 8.24 2.65 14.25
CA VAL A 39 8.92 1.62 13.47
C VAL A 39 7.86 1.03 12.55
N PRO A 40 8.06 1.05 11.22
CA PRO A 40 7.10 0.46 10.31
C PRO A 40 6.82 -0.98 10.74
N PRO A 41 5.56 -1.42 10.73
CA PRO A 41 5.25 -2.80 11.09
C PRO A 41 6.08 -3.73 10.20
N ALA A 42 6.64 -4.80 10.78
CA ALA A 42 7.48 -5.75 10.06
C ALA A 42 6.71 -6.38 8.89
N ASP A 43 7.41 -6.58 7.76
CA ASP A 43 6.88 -7.33 6.62
C ASP A 43 6.50 -8.76 7.02
N PHE A 44 5.54 -9.35 6.33
CA PHE A 44 5.06 -10.72 6.60
C PHE A 44 4.66 -11.43 5.31
N GLY A 45 4.61 -12.75 5.35
CA GLY A 45 4.30 -13.60 4.21
C GLY A 45 5.43 -13.63 3.18
N ALA A 46 5.20 -14.31 2.07
CA ALA A 46 6.10 -14.32 0.93
C ALA A 46 5.36 -13.79 -0.30
N VAL A 47 5.93 -12.80 -0.98
CA VAL A 47 5.48 -12.45 -2.33
C VAL A 47 5.83 -13.66 -3.21
N PRO A 48 4.85 -14.24 -3.94
CA PRO A 48 5.11 -15.45 -4.74
C PRO A 48 6.26 -15.20 -5.73
N PRO A 49 7.32 -16.03 -5.74
CA PRO A 49 8.37 -15.91 -6.72
C PRO A 49 7.80 -16.09 -8.12
N ALA A 50 8.42 -15.48 -9.13
CA ALA A 50 8.09 -15.76 -10.51
C ALA A 50 8.21 -17.28 -10.74
N ALA A 51 7.12 -17.91 -11.16
CA ALA A 51 7.20 -19.30 -11.59
C ALA A 51 8.16 -19.35 -12.78
N VAL A 52 9.36 -19.90 -12.57
CA VAL A 52 10.26 -20.25 -13.65
C VAL A 52 9.54 -21.35 -14.45
N SER A 53 9.03 -20.99 -15.62
CA SER A 53 8.56 -21.97 -16.58
C SER A 53 9.76 -22.82 -16.97
N ASP A 54 9.82 -24.03 -16.42
CA ASP A 54 10.77 -25.06 -16.83
C ASP A 54 10.53 -25.32 -18.33
N THR A 55 11.47 -24.87 -19.16
CA THR A 55 11.46 -25.12 -20.61
C THR A 55 11.81 -26.58 -20.85
N GLY A 56 10.86 -27.47 -20.56
CA GLY A 56 10.88 -28.88 -20.90
C GLY A 56 10.55 -29.07 -22.38
N ARG A 57 11.60 -29.26 -23.18
CA ARG A 57 11.72 -30.04 -24.41
C ARG A 57 10.52 -30.07 -25.37
N PRO A 58 10.68 -29.65 -26.65
CA PRO A 58 9.66 -29.86 -27.66
C PRO A 58 9.61 -31.34 -28.05
N SER A 59 8.52 -31.99 -27.81
CA SER A 59 8.21 -33.32 -28.37
C SER A 59 6.86 -33.26 -29.07
N GLY A 60 6.86 -33.50 -30.37
CA GLY A 60 5.72 -33.98 -31.15
C GLY A 60 4.79 -32.89 -31.69
N ALA A 61 4.70 -32.85 -33.01
CA ALA A 61 3.73 -32.06 -33.76
C ALA A 61 2.30 -32.34 -33.31
N ALA A 62 1.65 -31.34 -32.69
CA ALA A 62 0.22 -31.36 -32.41
C ALA A 62 -0.56 -30.86 -33.63
N PRO A 63 -1.76 -31.39 -33.89
CA PRO A 63 -2.65 -30.88 -34.94
C PRO A 63 -3.04 -29.42 -34.65
N PRO A 64 -3.41 -28.64 -35.68
CA PRO A 64 -3.74 -27.24 -35.50
C PRO A 64 -4.88 -27.07 -34.49
N PRO A 65 -4.78 -26.10 -33.56
CA PRO A 65 -5.83 -25.88 -32.59
C PRO A 65 -7.10 -25.46 -33.30
N SER A 66 -8.15 -26.25 -33.08
CA SER A 66 -9.52 -25.82 -33.35
C SER A 66 -9.77 -24.53 -32.54
N VAL A 67 -10.04 -23.45 -33.22
CA VAL A 67 -10.44 -22.16 -32.62
C VAL A 67 -11.81 -22.34 -31.94
N ALA A 68 -11.81 -22.91 -30.75
CA ALA A 68 -12.83 -22.62 -29.77
C ALA A 68 -12.27 -21.45 -28.94
N GLU A 69 -12.38 -20.24 -29.47
CA GLU A 69 -12.33 -19.04 -28.67
C GLU A 69 -13.51 -19.08 -27.70
N GLY A 70 -13.30 -19.75 -26.57
CA GLY A 70 -14.05 -19.44 -25.38
C GLY A 70 -13.75 -17.96 -25.07
N ALA A 71 -14.67 -17.08 -25.45
CA ALA A 71 -14.61 -15.68 -25.03
C ALA A 71 -14.41 -15.72 -23.52
N ALA A 72 -13.22 -15.40 -23.04
CA ALA A 72 -12.97 -15.24 -21.62
C ALA A 72 -14.03 -14.24 -21.12
N VAL A 73 -14.91 -14.73 -20.25
CA VAL A 73 -15.98 -13.88 -19.70
C VAL A 73 -15.27 -12.72 -19.03
N ARG A 74 -15.29 -11.55 -19.67
CA ARG A 74 -14.69 -10.35 -19.09
C ARG A 74 -15.42 -10.09 -17.78
N GLN A 75 -14.67 -10.07 -16.71
CA GLN A 75 -15.20 -9.69 -15.41
C GLN A 75 -15.55 -8.20 -15.45
N ALA A 76 -16.49 -7.79 -14.60
CA ALA A 76 -16.85 -6.39 -14.49
C ALA A 76 -15.68 -5.59 -13.91
N PRO A 77 -15.34 -4.40 -14.47
CA PRO A 77 -14.23 -3.60 -14.00
C PRO A 77 -14.42 -3.19 -12.52
N PRO A 78 -13.32 -3.04 -11.76
CA PRO A 78 -13.41 -2.55 -10.39
C PRO A 78 -13.81 -1.07 -10.37
N GLU A 79 -14.64 -0.69 -9.39
CA GLU A 79 -15.07 0.70 -9.13
C GLU A 79 -14.62 1.22 -7.77
N ARG A 80 -14.38 0.31 -6.80
CA ARG A 80 -14.00 0.68 -5.44
C ARG A 80 -13.22 -0.44 -4.76
N VAL A 81 -12.23 -0.07 -3.95
CA VAL A 81 -11.48 -1.00 -3.10
C VAL A 81 -11.57 -0.55 -1.64
N LEU A 82 -11.85 -1.50 -0.75
CA LEU A 82 -12.00 -1.27 0.68
C LEU A 82 -11.13 -2.24 1.47
N VAL A 83 -10.48 -1.72 2.53
CA VAL A 83 -9.84 -2.52 3.58
C VAL A 83 -10.32 -1.98 4.93
N PRO A 84 -11.47 -2.44 5.44
CA PRO A 84 -12.12 -1.84 6.60
C PRO A 84 -11.27 -1.84 7.86
N ALA A 85 -10.40 -2.85 8.04
CA ALA A 85 -9.53 -2.96 9.21
C ALA A 85 -8.57 -1.77 9.38
N VAL A 86 -8.21 -1.09 8.28
CA VAL A 86 -7.29 0.06 8.26
C VAL A 86 -7.93 1.34 7.73
N GLY A 87 -9.24 1.31 7.44
CA GLY A 87 -10.00 2.47 6.98
C GLY A 87 -9.74 2.86 5.52
N LEU A 88 -9.09 2.01 4.70
CA LEU A 88 -8.92 2.28 3.28
C LEU A 88 -10.25 2.19 2.55
N ASP A 89 -10.58 3.21 1.77
CA ASP A 89 -11.81 3.28 0.97
C ASP A 89 -11.61 4.17 -0.27
N ALA A 90 -11.06 3.61 -1.36
CA ALA A 90 -10.70 4.33 -2.57
C ALA A 90 -11.60 3.98 -3.75
N GLN A 91 -11.96 4.98 -4.55
CA GLN A 91 -12.49 4.74 -5.90
C GLN A 91 -11.40 4.13 -6.77
N VAL A 92 -11.80 3.34 -7.78
CA VAL A 92 -10.85 2.67 -8.68
C VAL A 92 -11.16 3.06 -10.12
N GLU A 93 -10.13 3.48 -10.84
CA GLU A 93 -10.20 3.72 -12.28
C GLU A 93 -9.21 2.83 -13.06
N GLY A 94 -9.54 2.53 -14.32
CA GLY A 94 -8.68 1.73 -15.19
C GLY A 94 -7.51 2.55 -15.74
N VAL A 95 -6.27 2.19 -15.38
CA VAL A 95 -5.06 2.88 -15.85
C VAL A 95 -4.25 2.02 -16.82
N GLY A 96 -3.41 2.69 -17.60
CA GLY A 96 -2.50 2.07 -18.56
C GLY A 96 -1.05 2.11 -18.10
N VAL A 97 -0.17 2.29 -19.09
CA VAL A 97 1.26 2.46 -18.89
C VAL A 97 1.74 3.75 -19.56
N THR A 98 2.79 4.33 -19.03
CA THR A 98 3.51 5.47 -19.61
C THR A 98 4.27 5.03 -20.88
N GLN A 99 4.84 5.97 -21.61
CA GLN A 99 5.73 5.67 -22.75
C GLN A 99 6.99 4.88 -22.34
N ARG A 100 7.37 4.91 -21.05
CA ARG A 100 8.50 4.15 -20.50
C ARG A 100 8.13 2.75 -20.05
N GLY A 101 6.83 2.41 -20.08
CA GLY A 101 6.31 1.12 -19.65
C GLY A 101 5.91 1.04 -18.17
N ASP A 102 6.08 2.12 -17.42
CA ASP A 102 5.66 2.17 -16.02
C ASP A 102 4.13 2.25 -15.92
N MET A 103 3.53 1.59 -14.96
CA MET A 103 2.10 1.71 -14.69
C MET A 103 1.75 3.15 -14.29
N THR A 104 0.70 3.71 -14.90
CA THR A 104 0.19 5.03 -14.54
C THR A 104 -0.52 4.96 -13.20
N VAL A 105 -0.32 5.97 -12.35
CA VAL A 105 -1.08 6.16 -11.11
C VAL A 105 -2.01 7.36 -11.33
N PRO A 106 -3.27 7.32 -10.84
CA PRO A 106 -4.17 8.49 -10.89
C PRO A 106 -3.53 9.71 -10.21
N ASP A 107 -3.85 10.92 -10.68
CA ASP A 107 -3.31 12.15 -10.08
C ASP A 107 -3.93 12.43 -8.69
N ASP A 108 -5.18 12.02 -8.47
CA ASP A 108 -5.88 12.18 -7.20
C ASP A 108 -5.41 11.13 -6.19
N PRO A 109 -4.82 11.53 -5.04
CA PRO A 109 -4.34 10.61 -4.02
C PRO A 109 -5.44 9.80 -3.32
N ALA A 110 -6.71 10.18 -3.49
CA ALA A 110 -7.87 9.43 -3.00
C ALA A 110 -8.34 8.32 -3.98
N VAL A 111 -7.76 8.26 -5.19
CA VAL A 111 -8.17 7.33 -6.24
C VAL A 111 -7.08 6.28 -6.46
N ALA A 112 -7.50 5.02 -6.60
CA ALA A 112 -6.64 3.91 -6.97
C ALA A 112 -6.73 3.63 -8.48
N GLY A 113 -5.59 3.25 -9.08
CA GLY A 113 -5.52 2.81 -10.48
C GLY A 113 -5.53 1.29 -10.58
N TRP A 114 -6.42 0.71 -11.37
CA TRP A 114 -6.37 -0.69 -11.76
C TRP A 114 -5.63 -0.87 -13.08
N TYR A 115 -4.66 -1.79 -13.12
CA TYR A 115 -3.91 -2.12 -14.35
C TYR A 115 -4.83 -2.85 -15.35
N ARG A 116 -5.44 -2.09 -16.28
CA ARG A 116 -6.48 -2.59 -17.22
C ARG A 116 -6.00 -3.61 -18.25
N TYR A 117 -4.68 -3.80 -18.39
CA TYR A 117 -4.09 -4.80 -19.30
C TYR A 117 -3.75 -6.12 -18.60
N GLY A 118 -3.96 -6.20 -17.28
CA GLY A 118 -3.84 -7.40 -16.48
C GLY A 118 -5.18 -8.08 -16.21
N PRO A 119 -5.19 -9.12 -15.37
CA PRO A 119 -6.40 -9.74 -14.85
C PRO A 119 -7.29 -8.74 -14.11
N GLU A 120 -8.59 -8.92 -14.20
CA GLU A 120 -9.58 -8.19 -13.42
C GLU A 120 -9.71 -8.82 -12.02
N PRO A 121 -10.04 -8.04 -10.98
CA PRO A 121 -10.36 -8.60 -9.66
C PRO A 121 -11.50 -9.64 -9.77
N GLY A 122 -11.25 -10.85 -9.26
CA GLY A 122 -12.16 -11.99 -9.40
C GLY A 122 -11.90 -12.87 -10.62
N SER A 123 -10.88 -12.59 -11.42
CA SER A 123 -10.41 -13.53 -12.46
C SER A 123 -9.98 -14.86 -11.82
N ALA A 124 -10.16 -15.95 -12.57
CA ALA A 124 -9.81 -17.30 -12.10
C ALA A 124 -8.31 -17.55 -12.00
N GLU A 125 -7.48 -16.68 -12.60
CA GLU A 125 -6.04 -16.80 -12.62
C GLU A 125 -5.34 -15.44 -12.73
N GLY A 126 -4.05 -15.45 -12.37
CA GLY A 126 -3.16 -14.30 -12.50
C GLY A 126 -3.29 -13.31 -11.34
N SER A 127 -2.69 -12.13 -11.52
CA SER A 127 -2.65 -11.07 -10.51
C SER A 127 -3.41 -9.84 -11.01
N ALA A 128 -4.50 -9.49 -10.34
CA ALA A 128 -5.15 -8.18 -10.51
C ALA A 128 -4.35 -7.13 -9.71
N VAL A 129 -3.90 -6.07 -10.37
CA VAL A 129 -3.01 -5.07 -9.74
C VAL A 129 -3.74 -3.75 -9.57
N LEU A 130 -3.72 -3.24 -8.33
CA LEU A 130 -4.14 -1.88 -8.01
C LEU A 130 -2.96 -1.09 -7.45
N VAL A 131 -2.84 0.17 -7.86
CA VAL A 131 -1.84 1.11 -7.35
C VAL A 131 -2.52 2.34 -6.76
N GLY A 132 -1.88 2.98 -5.80
CA GLY A 132 -2.35 4.25 -5.24
C GLY A 132 -1.23 4.98 -4.54
N HIS A 133 -1.46 6.26 -4.27
CA HIS A 133 -0.48 7.11 -3.64
C HIS A 133 -0.30 6.83 -2.14
N LEU A 134 0.96 6.92 -1.69
CA LEU A 134 1.29 6.99 -0.27
C LEU A 134 0.95 8.37 0.30
N ASP A 135 1.27 9.42 -0.46
CA ASP A 135 1.06 10.82 -0.11
C ASP A 135 0.86 11.67 -1.38
N SER A 136 0.39 12.89 -1.19
CA SER A 136 0.26 13.90 -2.23
C SER A 136 1.50 14.78 -2.30
N ASP A 137 1.60 15.60 -3.34
CA ASP A 137 2.65 16.62 -3.49
C ASP A 137 2.62 17.67 -2.36
N THR A 138 1.48 17.84 -1.68
CA THR A 138 1.32 18.71 -0.50
C THR A 138 1.74 18.05 0.80
N GLY A 139 2.04 16.73 0.78
CA GLY A 139 2.44 15.94 1.94
C GLY A 139 1.28 15.34 2.75
N ASP A 140 0.04 15.49 2.27
CA ASP A 140 -1.11 14.81 2.85
C ASP A 140 -1.08 13.32 2.47
N LEU A 141 -1.54 12.45 3.38
CA LEU A 141 -1.57 11.02 3.10
C LEU A 141 -2.58 10.67 2.01
N GLY A 142 -2.16 9.86 1.04
CA GLY A 142 -3.07 9.21 0.09
C GLY A 142 -3.78 8.01 0.73
N GLU A 143 -4.84 7.55 0.08
CA GLU A 143 -5.64 6.42 0.59
C GLU A 143 -4.81 5.14 0.77
N PHE A 144 -3.84 4.88 -0.11
CA PHE A 144 -3.00 3.68 -0.02
C PHE A 144 -1.92 3.76 1.07
N ALA A 145 -1.77 4.90 1.76
CA ALA A 145 -0.95 4.97 2.97
C ALA A 145 -1.42 3.99 4.05
N ALA A 146 -2.73 3.70 4.10
CA ALA A 146 -3.32 2.75 5.04
C ALA A 146 -2.79 1.31 4.88
N LEU A 147 -2.24 0.94 3.71
CA LEU A 147 -1.65 -0.37 3.48
C LEU A 147 -0.48 -0.69 4.40
N ARG A 148 0.15 0.32 5.00
CA ARG A 148 1.23 0.12 5.99
C ARG A 148 0.77 -0.62 7.24
N ASP A 149 -0.51 -0.50 7.56
CA ASP A 149 -1.09 -1.01 8.81
C ASP A 149 -1.85 -2.32 8.64
N VAL A 150 -1.98 -2.85 7.41
CA VAL A 150 -2.65 -4.13 7.14
C VAL A 150 -1.92 -5.29 7.82
N ARG A 151 -2.70 -6.29 8.20
CA ARG A 151 -2.24 -7.49 8.89
C ARG A 151 -2.63 -8.76 8.13
N PRO A 152 -1.97 -9.89 8.38
CA PRO A 152 -2.39 -11.17 7.84
C PRO A 152 -3.85 -11.44 8.21
N GLY A 153 -4.64 -11.82 7.21
CA GLY A 153 -6.05 -12.14 7.39
C GLY A 153 -7.03 -10.96 7.27
N ASP A 154 -6.55 -9.72 7.13
CA ASP A 154 -7.42 -8.58 6.84
C ASP A 154 -8.18 -8.79 5.53
N THR A 155 -9.41 -8.32 5.49
CA THR A 155 -10.28 -8.44 4.32
C THR A 155 -10.05 -7.27 3.38
N VAL A 156 -9.90 -7.57 2.08
CA VAL A 156 -9.94 -6.61 0.98
C VAL A 156 -11.17 -6.89 0.14
N GLU A 157 -12.10 -5.95 0.07
CA GLU A 157 -13.29 -6.00 -0.78
C GLU A 157 -13.06 -5.16 -2.02
N VAL A 158 -13.32 -5.74 -3.21
CA VAL A 158 -13.32 -4.98 -4.46
C VAL A 158 -14.73 -4.99 -5.03
N ARG A 159 -15.37 -3.82 -5.08
CA ARG A 159 -16.66 -3.60 -5.72
C ARG A 159 -16.47 -3.40 -7.21
N ARG A 160 -17.37 -3.99 -7.99
CA ARG A 160 -17.29 -4.04 -9.45
C ARG A 160 -18.58 -3.50 -10.08
N ALA A 161 -18.45 -2.93 -11.28
CA ALA A 161 -19.57 -2.38 -12.04
C ALA A 161 -20.66 -3.42 -12.30
N GLY A 162 -21.81 -3.28 -11.65
CA GLY A 162 -22.95 -4.15 -11.88
C GLY A 162 -22.75 -5.63 -11.56
N ALA A 163 -21.76 -5.99 -10.72
CA ALA A 163 -21.48 -7.36 -10.32
C ALA A 163 -21.27 -7.45 -8.80
N GLU A 164 -21.37 -8.68 -8.26
CA GLU A 164 -21.10 -8.92 -6.84
C GLU A 164 -19.65 -8.54 -6.48
N PRO A 165 -19.41 -7.96 -5.29
CA PRO A 165 -18.08 -7.69 -4.80
C PRO A 165 -17.22 -8.95 -4.73
N VAL A 166 -15.92 -8.80 -4.95
CA VAL A 166 -14.95 -9.88 -4.73
C VAL A 166 -14.21 -9.63 -3.44
N VAL A 167 -14.16 -10.64 -2.59
CA VAL A 167 -13.50 -10.58 -1.29
C VAL A 167 -12.20 -11.35 -1.34
N HIS A 168 -11.14 -10.72 -0.84
CA HIS A 168 -9.81 -11.31 -0.72
C HIS A 168 -9.34 -11.21 0.74
N ARG A 169 -8.38 -12.03 1.11
CA ARG A 169 -7.73 -12.03 2.42
C ARG A 169 -6.25 -11.75 2.26
N VAL A 170 -5.74 -10.79 3.00
CA VAL A 170 -4.31 -10.42 2.99
C VAL A 170 -3.47 -11.60 3.46
N THR A 171 -2.50 -12.00 2.64
CA THR A 171 -1.57 -13.11 2.91
C THR A 171 -0.13 -12.66 3.05
N ALA A 172 0.27 -11.58 2.38
CA ALA A 172 1.62 -11.05 2.46
C ALA A 172 1.66 -9.52 2.37
N ARG A 173 2.66 -8.93 3.00
CA ARG A 173 3.06 -7.53 2.85
C ARG A 173 4.58 -7.46 2.85
N ALA A 174 5.17 -6.85 1.83
CA ALA A 174 6.60 -6.72 1.68
C ALA A 174 6.98 -5.34 1.14
N THR A 175 8.06 -4.78 1.68
CA THR A 175 8.70 -3.59 1.14
C THR A 175 9.81 -4.03 0.19
N VAL A 176 9.74 -3.60 -1.07
CA VAL A 176 10.71 -3.96 -2.10
C VAL A 176 11.29 -2.71 -2.77
N PRO A 177 12.57 -2.68 -3.12
CA PRO A 177 13.13 -1.61 -3.96
C PRO A 177 12.32 -1.47 -5.26
N LYS A 178 12.18 -0.25 -5.79
CA LYS A 178 11.37 -0.02 -7.01
C LYS A 178 11.89 -0.78 -8.23
N ASP A 179 13.20 -0.92 -8.34
CA ASP A 179 13.89 -1.67 -9.40
C ASP A 179 13.86 -3.19 -9.21
N GLU A 180 13.40 -3.66 -8.03
CA GLU A 180 13.27 -5.08 -7.70
C GLU A 180 11.80 -5.54 -7.61
N LEU A 181 10.84 -4.71 -8.09
CA LEU A 181 9.43 -5.11 -8.10
C LEU A 181 9.26 -6.40 -8.92
N PRO A 182 8.81 -7.51 -8.27
CA PRO A 182 8.84 -8.80 -8.93
C PRO A 182 7.87 -8.84 -10.11
N PRO A 183 8.29 -9.34 -11.30
CA PRO A 183 7.40 -9.48 -12.46
C PRO A 183 6.16 -10.34 -12.17
N SER A 184 6.23 -11.23 -11.18
CA SER A 184 5.10 -12.03 -10.71
C SER A 184 3.94 -11.20 -10.17
N ALA A 185 4.18 -9.96 -9.74
CA ALA A 185 3.12 -9.02 -9.36
C ALA A 185 2.15 -8.74 -10.53
N PHE A 186 2.61 -8.86 -11.79
CA PHE A 186 1.83 -8.61 -13.00
C PHE A 186 1.56 -9.88 -13.82
N ARG A 187 1.67 -11.06 -13.22
CA ARG A 187 1.46 -12.32 -13.93
C ARG A 187 0.03 -12.46 -14.41
N ARG A 188 -0.16 -13.07 -15.59
CA ARG A 188 -1.48 -13.27 -16.22
C ARG A 188 -2.04 -14.68 -16.02
N SER A 189 -1.24 -15.60 -15.49
CA SER A 189 -1.60 -16.99 -15.25
C SER A 189 -1.18 -17.43 -13.86
N GLY A 190 -1.56 -18.66 -13.47
CA GLY A 190 -1.32 -19.20 -12.14
C GLY A 190 -2.40 -18.77 -11.13
N PRO A 191 -2.26 -19.13 -9.85
CA PRO A 191 -3.29 -18.89 -8.84
C PRO A 191 -3.74 -17.43 -8.80
N PRO A 192 -5.06 -17.15 -8.68
CA PRO A 192 -5.58 -15.80 -8.64
C PRO A 192 -5.12 -15.09 -7.37
N VAL A 193 -4.68 -13.82 -7.51
CA VAL A 193 -4.38 -12.93 -6.40
C VAL A 193 -4.79 -11.50 -6.72
N LEU A 194 -4.96 -10.71 -5.70
CA LEU A 194 -5.02 -9.25 -5.75
C LEU A 194 -3.71 -8.70 -5.20
N THR A 195 -3.07 -7.82 -5.96
CA THR A 195 -1.83 -7.13 -5.56
C THR A 195 -2.11 -5.64 -5.43
N LEU A 196 -1.88 -5.08 -4.24
CA LEU A 196 -2.01 -3.65 -3.95
C LEU A 196 -0.60 -3.08 -3.79
N ILE A 197 -0.31 -1.96 -4.47
CA ILE A 197 1.03 -1.36 -4.50
C ILE A 197 0.94 0.12 -4.18
N THR A 198 1.80 0.59 -3.29
CA THR A 198 2.02 2.01 -3.03
C THR A 198 3.52 2.29 -2.87
N CYS A 199 3.89 3.56 -2.86
CA CYS A 199 5.26 3.96 -2.55
C CYS A 199 5.61 3.64 -1.09
N ALA A 200 6.91 3.43 -0.81
CA ALA A 200 7.43 3.21 0.54
C ALA A 200 8.73 3.98 0.75
N PRO A 201 9.01 4.43 2.00
CA PRO A 201 10.30 5.02 2.35
C PRO A 201 11.49 4.09 2.03
N PRO A 202 12.69 4.65 1.84
CA PRO A 202 13.05 6.06 2.06
C PRO A 202 12.64 6.98 0.90
N PHE A 203 12.42 8.28 1.23
CA PHE A 203 12.19 9.33 0.25
C PHE A 203 13.52 10.05 -0.03
N GLU A 204 13.99 9.97 -1.26
CA GLU A 204 15.26 10.53 -1.71
C GLU A 204 15.00 11.50 -2.88
N PRO A 205 14.86 12.82 -2.63
CA PRO A 205 14.54 13.81 -3.68
C PRO A 205 15.53 13.78 -4.85
N GLU A 206 16.81 13.56 -4.56
CA GLU A 206 17.88 13.48 -5.56
C GLU A 206 17.73 12.27 -6.50
N ARG A 207 16.99 11.25 -6.09
CA ARG A 207 16.68 10.04 -6.87
C ARG A 207 15.26 10.07 -7.44
N GLY A 208 14.55 11.19 -7.31
CA GLY A 208 13.21 11.38 -7.85
C GLY A 208 12.08 10.92 -6.93
N GLY A 209 12.32 10.81 -5.63
CA GLY A 209 11.27 10.53 -4.65
C GLY A 209 11.47 9.23 -3.86
N TYR A 210 10.39 8.48 -3.63
CA TYR A 210 10.45 7.20 -2.95
C TYR A 210 11.26 6.17 -3.74
N THR A 211 12.11 5.41 -3.06
CA THR A 211 12.99 4.40 -3.68
C THR A 211 12.49 2.97 -3.51
N ALA A 212 11.42 2.77 -2.75
CA ALA A 212 10.80 1.47 -2.54
C ALA A 212 9.29 1.50 -2.82
N ASN A 213 8.71 0.32 -2.94
CA ASN A 213 7.27 0.08 -2.97
C ASN A 213 6.87 -0.82 -1.80
N LEU A 214 5.71 -0.56 -1.22
CA LEU A 214 4.99 -1.49 -0.37
C LEU A 214 4.05 -2.32 -1.26
N VAL A 215 4.21 -3.63 -1.21
CA VAL A 215 3.41 -4.60 -1.96
C VAL A 215 2.61 -5.45 -0.99
N VAL A 216 1.29 -5.40 -1.10
CA VAL A 216 0.37 -6.24 -0.35
C VAL A 216 -0.25 -7.25 -1.29
N THR A 217 -0.20 -8.54 -0.93
CA THR A 217 -0.84 -9.63 -1.66
C THR A 217 -2.03 -10.15 -0.88
N ALA A 218 -3.15 -10.35 -1.56
CA ALA A 218 -4.36 -10.93 -0.99
C ALA A 218 -4.91 -12.03 -1.91
N GLU A 219 -5.35 -13.13 -1.32
CA GLU A 219 -5.92 -14.27 -2.04
C GLU A 219 -7.44 -14.24 -1.98
N PRO A 220 -8.15 -14.68 -3.04
CA PRO A 220 -9.60 -14.77 -3.01
C PRO A 220 -10.11 -15.62 -1.85
N VAL A 221 -11.18 -15.16 -1.20
CA VAL A 221 -11.90 -15.99 -0.24
C VAL A 221 -12.91 -16.80 -1.02
N ASP A 222 -12.77 -18.13 -0.99
CA ASP A 222 -13.76 -19.03 -1.60
C ASP A 222 -15.13 -18.79 -0.97
N ALA A 223 -16.13 -18.48 -1.79
CA ALA A 223 -17.53 -18.31 -1.35
C ALA A 223 -18.10 -19.54 -0.62
N ARG A 224 -17.38 -20.66 -0.59
CA ARG A 224 -17.74 -21.92 0.09
C ARG A 224 -17.17 -22.05 1.51
N GLN A 225 -16.35 -21.09 1.96
CA GLN A 225 -15.75 -21.06 3.30
C GLN A 225 -16.34 -19.94 4.17
N GLY A 226 -17.62 -19.60 4.00
CA GLY A 226 -18.36 -18.80 4.96
C GLY A 226 -18.57 -19.59 6.27
N PRO A 227 -18.66 -18.90 7.40
CA PRO A 227 -18.76 -19.51 8.73
C PRO A 227 -19.99 -20.40 8.88
#